data_d754cb37b5d1e6f43d366b62750d37c3
#
_entry.id   d754cb37b5d1e6f43d366b62750d37c3
#
_cell.length_a   1.000
_cell.length_b   1.000
_cell.length_c   1.000
_cell.angle_alpha   90.00
_cell.angle_beta   90.00
_cell.angle_gamma   90.00
#
_symmetry.space_group_name_H-M   'P 1'
#
loop_
_entity.id
_entity.type
_entity.pdbx_description
1 polymer ?
#
loop_
_entity_poly.entity_id
_entity_poly.type
_entity_poly.pdbx_seq_one_letter_code
_entity_poly.pdbx_strand_id
1 'polypeptide(L)'
;EIMPSLVGSEMCIRDSNDIAFKGKRSVEWSDVEKYLRQYVGDIYRIAETEDIIYIGTDLPDEYSGSNYTKHIKGTIAKAKANAVQAIPEMIEIATSKTFEDNKKNKHSRHAKNGWYRYDTRFALPVYDENGDVERYNVFSARLLIRHASSGKMYLYDVLEIKKETSKSCQE
;
A
#
# COMPACT_ATOMS: atom_id res chain seq x y z
N GLU A 1 -11.36 20.47 8.14
CA GLU A 1 -12.19 19.49 8.81
C GLU A 1 -11.43 18.24 9.12
N ILE A 2 -11.46 17.86 10.35
CA ILE A 2 -10.67 16.74 10.83
C ILE A 2 -11.27 15.46 10.28
N MET A 3 -10.51 14.73 9.52
CA MET A 3 -10.89 13.36 9.20
C MET A 3 -11.18 12.63 10.50
N PRO A 4 -12.32 11.97 10.61
CA PRO A 4 -12.47 11.09 11.72
C PRO A 4 -11.30 10.16 11.64
N SER A 5 -10.55 10.28 12.66
CA SER A 5 -9.34 9.56 12.83
C SER A 5 -9.54 8.12 12.45
N LEU A 6 -8.49 7.51 12.12
CA LEU A 6 -8.30 6.09 11.94
C LEU A 6 -8.70 5.32 13.19
N VAL A 7 -9.92 5.53 13.66
CA VAL A 7 -10.44 4.86 14.84
C VAL A 7 -10.54 3.37 14.54
N GLY A 8 -9.89 2.56 15.34
CA GLY A 8 -9.89 1.13 15.17
C GLY A 8 -9.05 0.63 14.00
N SER A 9 -8.03 1.39 13.59
CA SER A 9 -7.15 1.06 12.47
C SER A 9 -7.87 0.93 11.11
N GLU A 10 -9.03 1.53 10.98
CA GLU A 10 -9.74 1.62 9.71
C GLU A 10 -9.43 2.95 9.06
N MET A 11 -9.01 2.90 7.82
CA MET A 11 -8.77 4.09 7.03
C MET A 11 -9.76 4.13 5.88
N CYS A 12 -10.53 5.20 5.84
CA CYS A 12 -11.35 5.50 4.67
C CYS A 12 -10.62 6.51 3.82
N ILE A 13 -10.35 6.16 2.58
CA ILE A 13 -9.77 7.10 1.62
C ILE A 13 -10.85 8.10 1.25
N ARG A 14 -10.72 9.33 1.75
CA ARG A 14 -11.77 10.33 1.58
C ARG A 14 -11.49 11.35 0.50
N ASP A 15 -10.24 11.66 0.28
CA ASP A 15 -9.87 12.78 -0.56
C ASP A 15 -9.86 12.43 -2.04
N SER A 16 -9.80 11.15 -2.37
CA SER A 16 -10.05 10.72 -3.72
C SER A 16 -11.39 10.01 -3.75
N ASN A 17 -12.42 10.72 -4.09
CA ASN A 17 -13.70 10.11 -4.39
C ASN A 17 -13.62 9.25 -5.66
N ASP A 18 -12.46 9.20 -6.28
CA ASP A 18 -12.26 8.46 -7.50
C ASP A 18 -11.27 7.31 -7.27
N ILE A 19 -11.65 6.15 -7.79
CA ILE A 19 -10.72 5.05 -7.96
C ILE A 19 -9.96 5.33 -9.25
N ALA A 20 -8.68 5.64 -9.16
CA ALA A 20 -7.87 6.07 -10.30
C ALA A 20 -7.79 5.01 -11.40
N PHE A 21 -7.89 3.73 -11.03
CA PHE A 21 -7.74 2.61 -11.95
C PHE A 21 -9.02 1.79 -12.09
N LYS A 22 -10.16 2.46 -12.17
CA LYS A 22 -11.47 1.82 -12.33
C LYS A 22 -11.79 1.47 -13.78
N GLY A 23 -12.73 0.57 -13.97
CA GLY A 23 -13.39 0.35 -15.26
C GLY A 23 -12.67 -0.54 -16.25
N LYS A 24 -11.52 -1.07 -15.93
CA LYS A 24 -10.78 -1.99 -16.82
C LYS A 24 -10.86 -3.42 -16.30
N ARG A 25 -10.96 -4.37 -17.21
CA ARG A 25 -10.90 -5.80 -16.87
C ARG A 25 -9.53 -6.19 -16.33
N SER A 26 -8.50 -5.58 -16.83
CA SER A 26 -7.11 -5.79 -16.41
C SER A 26 -6.49 -4.47 -16.00
N VAL A 27 -5.57 -4.53 -15.06
CA VAL A 27 -4.81 -3.36 -14.61
C VAL A 27 -3.68 -3.09 -15.60
N GLU A 28 -3.56 -1.83 -16.00
CA GLU A 28 -2.39 -1.34 -16.72
C GLU A 28 -1.32 -0.94 -15.71
N TRP A 29 -0.42 -1.86 -15.42
CA TRP A 29 0.61 -1.63 -14.39
C TRP A 29 1.57 -0.48 -14.73
N SER A 30 1.73 -0.16 -15.99
CA SER A 30 2.49 1.02 -16.41
C SER A 30 1.89 2.33 -15.90
N ASP A 31 0.56 2.41 -15.81
CA ASP A 31 -0.13 3.58 -15.25
C ASP A 31 0.07 3.65 -13.73
N VAL A 32 0.06 2.51 -13.06
CA VAL A 32 0.35 2.41 -11.62
C VAL A 32 1.78 2.86 -11.34
N GLU A 33 2.73 2.40 -12.14
CA GLU A 33 4.14 2.81 -12.05
C GLU A 33 4.28 4.33 -12.15
N LYS A 34 3.64 4.93 -13.15
CA LYS A 34 3.65 6.39 -13.33
C LYS A 34 3.08 7.12 -12.13
N TYR A 35 1.97 6.63 -11.60
CA TYR A 35 1.35 7.23 -10.42
C TYR A 35 2.28 7.21 -9.21
N LEU A 36 2.98 6.11 -8.99
CA LEU A 36 3.89 5.92 -7.86
C LEU A 36 5.10 6.86 -7.91
N ARG A 37 5.47 7.35 -9.08
CA ARG A 37 6.63 8.24 -9.22
C ARG A 37 6.46 9.55 -8.46
N GLN A 38 5.25 9.99 -8.20
CA GLN A 38 4.99 11.19 -7.41
C GLN A 38 5.50 11.09 -5.97
N TYR A 39 5.59 9.88 -5.43
CA TYR A 39 6.05 9.66 -4.07
C TYR A 39 7.57 9.52 -3.93
N VAL A 40 8.28 9.33 -5.05
CA VAL A 40 9.73 9.14 -5.02
C VAL A 40 10.41 10.36 -4.38
N GLY A 41 11.23 10.10 -3.37
CA GLY A 41 11.87 11.14 -2.58
C GLY A 41 11.12 11.53 -1.31
N ASP A 42 9.87 11.10 -1.17
CA ASP A 42 9.08 11.37 0.03
C ASP A 42 9.55 10.51 1.21
N ILE A 43 9.24 11.00 2.40
CA ILE A 43 9.59 10.36 3.66
C ILE A 43 8.33 10.31 4.51
N TYR A 44 8.01 9.14 5.05
CA TYR A 44 6.85 8.92 5.89
C TYR A 44 7.25 8.28 7.21
N ARG A 45 6.41 8.42 8.21
CA ARG A 45 6.66 7.90 9.56
C ARG A 45 5.56 6.92 9.96
N ILE A 46 5.97 5.78 10.49
CA ILE A 46 5.07 4.81 11.10
C ILE A 46 4.78 5.28 12.52
N ALA A 47 3.50 5.51 12.83
CA ALA A 47 3.12 6.07 14.13
C ALA A 47 3.45 5.14 15.30
N GLU A 48 3.23 3.84 15.15
CA GLU A 48 3.45 2.87 16.23
C GLU A 48 4.92 2.74 16.66
N THR A 49 5.82 2.64 15.69
CA THR A 49 7.24 2.36 15.95
C THR A 49 8.14 3.58 15.82
N GLU A 50 7.60 4.67 15.27
CA GLU A 50 8.36 5.87 14.89
C GLU A 50 9.41 5.63 13.80
N ASP A 51 9.37 4.49 13.15
CA ASP A 51 10.26 4.20 12.02
C ASP A 51 10.03 5.19 10.88
N ILE A 52 11.11 5.58 10.24
CA ILE A 52 11.09 6.47 9.08
C ILE A 52 11.21 5.63 7.81
N ILE A 53 10.25 5.77 6.93
CA ILE A 53 10.19 5.02 5.69
C ILE A 53 10.42 5.97 4.51
N TYR A 54 11.41 5.66 3.72
CA TYR A 54 11.77 6.41 2.51
C TYR A 54 11.12 5.79 1.28
N ILE A 55 10.78 6.62 0.33
CA ILE A 55 10.33 6.16 -0.98
C ILE A 55 11.46 6.35 -1.98
N GLY A 56 12.06 5.24 -2.39
CA GLY A 56 13.17 5.23 -3.35
C GLY A 56 12.70 5.15 -4.79
N THR A 57 13.63 5.30 -5.70
CA THR A 57 13.38 5.24 -7.14
C THR A 57 12.99 3.84 -7.63
N ASP A 58 13.23 2.82 -6.83
CA ASP A 58 12.91 1.43 -7.14
C ASP A 58 11.45 1.05 -6.89
N LEU A 59 10.73 1.80 -6.06
CA LEU A 59 9.35 1.45 -5.71
C LEU A 59 8.43 1.31 -6.93
N PRO A 60 8.40 2.25 -7.88
CA PRO A 60 7.49 2.11 -9.02
C PRO A 60 7.67 0.80 -9.79
N ASP A 61 8.89 0.42 -10.08
CA ASP A 61 9.20 -0.82 -10.80
C ASP A 61 8.88 -2.07 -9.98
N GLU A 62 9.29 -2.09 -8.72
CA GLU A 62 9.10 -3.24 -7.85
C GLU A 62 7.62 -3.48 -7.53
N TYR A 63 6.90 -2.42 -7.26
CA TYR A 63 5.46 -2.51 -6.97
C TYR A 63 4.67 -3.04 -8.15
N SER A 64 4.92 -2.53 -9.34
CA SER A 64 4.19 -2.87 -10.55
C SER A 64 4.66 -4.15 -11.22
N GLY A 65 5.90 -4.57 -11.00
CA GLY A 65 6.53 -5.70 -11.68
C GLY A 65 6.96 -6.85 -10.80
N SER A 66 6.65 -6.85 -9.51
CA SER A 66 7.03 -7.93 -8.61
C SER A 66 6.38 -9.27 -8.97
N ASN A 67 6.95 -10.37 -8.48
CA ASN A 67 6.34 -11.69 -8.65
C ASN A 67 4.92 -11.73 -8.08
N TYR A 68 4.71 -11.11 -6.93
CA TYR A 68 3.38 -11.00 -6.34
C TYR A 68 2.41 -10.31 -7.30
N THR A 69 2.79 -9.17 -7.85
CA THR A 69 1.94 -8.41 -8.78
C THR A 69 1.60 -9.21 -10.04
N LYS A 70 2.55 -9.97 -10.55
CA LYS A 70 2.34 -10.80 -11.75
C LYS A 70 1.35 -11.96 -11.53
N HIS A 71 1.18 -12.39 -10.30
CA HIS A 71 0.33 -13.54 -9.97
C HIS A 71 -1.07 -13.17 -9.47
N ILE A 72 -1.29 -11.95 -9.02
CA ILE A 72 -2.61 -11.51 -8.56
C ILE A 72 -3.51 -11.15 -9.75
N LYS A 73 -4.82 -11.40 -9.58
CA LYS A 73 -5.83 -11.17 -10.61
C LYS A 73 -7.10 -10.60 -10.00
N GLY A 74 -7.97 -10.07 -10.85
CA GLY A 74 -9.31 -9.65 -10.49
C GLY A 74 -9.35 -8.59 -9.40
N THR A 75 -10.14 -8.82 -8.38
CA THR A 75 -10.37 -7.87 -7.29
C THR A 75 -9.08 -7.49 -6.57
N ILE A 76 -8.19 -8.45 -6.35
CA ILE A 76 -6.93 -8.19 -5.64
C ILE A 76 -5.97 -7.34 -6.49
N ALA A 77 -5.90 -7.60 -7.79
CA ALA A 77 -5.09 -6.79 -8.70
C ALA A 77 -5.58 -5.34 -8.75
N LYS A 78 -6.89 -5.15 -8.84
CA LYS A 78 -7.50 -3.81 -8.78
C LYS A 78 -7.27 -3.14 -7.44
N ALA A 79 -7.37 -3.89 -6.35
CA ALA A 79 -7.10 -3.37 -5.01
C ALA A 79 -5.66 -2.88 -4.90
N LYS A 80 -4.69 -3.68 -5.34
CA LYS A 80 -3.29 -3.28 -5.32
C LYS A 80 -3.03 -2.04 -6.18
N ALA A 81 -3.61 -1.98 -7.36
CA ALA A 81 -3.47 -0.82 -8.25
C ALA A 81 -3.99 0.46 -7.60
N ASN A 82 -5.14 0.38 -6.93
CA ASN A 82 -5.75 1.55 -6.30
C ASN A 82 -5.17 1.89 -4.92
N ALA A 83 -4.53 0.92 -4.26
CA ALA A 83 -3.86 1.13 -2.98
C ALA A 83 -2.75 2.19 -3.05
N VAL A 84 -2.19 2.44 -4.24
CA VAL A 84 -1.14 3.45 -4.41
C VAL A 84 -1.60 4.85 -4.00
N GLN A 85 -2.91 5.11 -4.03
CA GLN A 85 -3.46 6.39 -3.57
C GLN A 85 -3.37 6.55 -2.05
N ALA A 86 -3.21 5.46 -1.33
CA ALA A 86 -3.19 5.43 0.13
C ALA A 86 -1.81 5.12 0.72
N ILE A 87 -0.75 5.18 -0.08
CA ILE A 87 0.61 4.84 0.40
C ILE A 87 0.99 5.60 1.66
N PRO A 88 0.83 6.94 1.74
CA PRO A 88 1.18 7.67 2.96
C PRO A 88 0.43 7.18 4.19
N GLU A 89 -0.87 7.00 4.06
CA GLU A 89 -1.74 6.59 5.16
C GLU A 89 -1.47 5.15 5.59
N MET A 90 -1.24 4.26 4.63
CA MET A 90 -0.89 2.86 4.93
C MET A 90 0.40 2.75 5.74
N ILE A 91 1.37 3.59 5.45
CA ILE A 91 2.62 3.63 6.21
C ILE A 91 2.36 4.16 7.62
N GLU A 92 1.64 5.27 7.74
CA GLU A 92 1.37 5.90 9.02
C GLU A 92 0.69 4.96 10.01
N ILE A 93 -0.29 4.18 9.56
CA ILE A 93 -1.06 3.28 10.43
C ILE A 93 -0.45 1.88 10.60
N ALA A 94 0.67 1.60 9.96
CA ALA A 94 1.27 0.27 9.96
C ALA A 94 1.61 -0.21 11.37
N THR A 95 1.41 -1.51 11.60
CA THR A 95 1.60 -2.14 12.91
C THR A 95 2.32 -3.49 12.77
N SER A 96 2.58 -4.14 13.89
CA SER A 96 3.07 -5.52 13.93
C SER A 96 4.36 -5.74 13.14
N LYS A 97 5.34 -4.89 13.40
CA LYS A 97 6.67 -4.98 12.78
C LYS A 97 7.30 -6.34 13.00
N THR A 98 7.70 -7.01 11.94
CA THR A 98 8.45 -8.26 11.98
C THR A 98 9.72 -8.14 11.15
N PHE A 99 10.79 -8.80 11.58
CA PHE A 99 12.06 -8.82 10.89
C PHE A 99 12.27 -10.17 10.20
N GLU A 100 12.82 -10.12 8.99
CA GLU A 100 13.22 -11.31 8.26
C GLU A 100 14.61 -11.09 7.68
N ASP A 101 15.52 -11.99 8.03
CA ASP A 101 16.88 -11.94 7.51
C ASP A 101 16.91 -12.29 6.02
N ASN A 102 17.80 -11.66 5.27
CA ASN A 102 17.91 -11.90 3.82
C ASN A 102 18.72 -13.18 3.53
N LYS A 103 18.19 -14.32 3.99
CA LYS A 103 18.85 -15.64 3.92
C LYS A 103 19.18 -16.13 2.51
N LYS A 104 18.46 -15.63 1.52
CA LYS A 104 18.61 -16.12 0.13
C LYS A 104 19.50 -15.23 -0.72
N ASN A 105 20.12 -14.22 -0.16
CA ASN A 105 20.90 -13.20 -0.89
C ASN A 105 20.20 -12.65 -2.14
N LYS A 106 18.89 -12.89 -2.27
CA LYS A 106 18.07 -12.25 -3.28
C LYS A 106 18.01 -10.76 -2.94
N HIS A 107 18.28 -9.96 -3.94
CA HIS A 107 18.27 -8.50 -3.77
C HIS A 107 19.26 -8.00 -2.69
N SER A 108 20.41 -8.68 -2.54
CA SER A 108 21.43 -8.30 -1.57
C SER A 108 21.88 -6.85 -1.69
N ARG A 109 21.79 -6.27 -2.89
CA ARG A 109 22.07 -4.86 -3.13
C ARG A 109 21.03 -3.93 -2.50
N HIS A 110 19.79 -4.39 -2.40
CA HIS A 110 18.65 -3.57 -1.97
C HIS A 110 18.33 -3.73 -0.49
N ALA A 111 18.52 -4.92 0.05
CA ALA A 111 18.18 -5.23 1.44
C ALA A 111 19.33 -5.95 2.16
N LYS A 112 20.49 -5.30 2.20
CA LYS A 112 21.68 -5.89 2.82
C LYS A 112 21.47 -6.21 4.29
N ASN A 113 20.71 -5.39 5.00
CA ASN A 113 20.43 -5.56 6.43
C ASN A 113 19.12 -6.32 6.69
N GLY A 114 18.52 -6.94 5.66
CA GLY A 114 17.32 -7.73 5.78
C GLY A 114 16.05 -6.99 5.40
N TRP A 115 14.93 -7.55 5.83
CA TRP A 115 13.60 -7.09 5.48
C TRP A 115 12.76 -6.88 6.72
N TYR A 116 11.86 -5.91 6.67
CA TYR A 116 10.79 -5.75 7.65
C TYR A 116 9.44 -5.88 6.98
N ARG A 117 8.48 -6.39 7.72
CA ARG A 117 7.07 -6.45 7.31
C ARG A 117 6.23 -5.79 8.37
N TYR A 118 5.22 -5.06 7.93
CA TYR A 118 4.25 -4.42 8.80
C TYR A 118 2.86 -4.73 8.29
N ASP A 119 1.94 -4.98 9.21
CA ASP A 119 0.54 -5.11 8.85
C ASP A 119 -0.05 -3.73 8.60
N THR A 120 -0.90 -3.61 7.59
CA THR A 120 -1.59 -2.38 7.28
C THR A 120 -2.96 -2.66 6.68
N ARG A 121 -3.70 -1.62 6.42
CA ARG A 121 -5.03 -1.70 5.83
C ARG A 121 -5.27 -0.50 4.91
N PHE A 122 -6.17 -0.66 3.99
CA PHE A 122 -6.68 0.43 3.17
C PHE A 122 -8.12 0.17 2.78
N ALA A 123 -8.85 1.22 2.43
CA ALA A 123 -10.23 1.12 2.01
C ALA A 123 -10.42 1.78 0.65
N LEU A 124 -11.23 1.14 -0.18
CA LEU A 124 -11.59 1.65 -1.50
C LEU A 124 -13.08 1.90 -1.56
N PRO A 125 -13.51 3.05 -2.09
CA PRO A 125 -14.93 3.36 -2.21
C PRO A 125 -15.61 2.48 -3.26
N VAL A 126 -16.85 2.12 -2.99
CA VAL A 126 -17.76 1.51 -3.96
C VAL A 126 -18.89 2.49 -4.21
N TYR A 127 -19.09 2.87 -5.45
CA TYR A 127 -20.05 3.87 -5.85
C TYR A 127 -21.38 3.22 -6.26
N ASP A 128 -22.48 3.90 -5.96
CA ASP A 128 -23.80 3.54 -6.44
C ASP A 128 -24.04 4.07 -7.86
N GLU A 129 -25.24 3.85 -8.39
CA GLU A 129 -25.64 4.29 -9.73
C GLU A 129 -25.58 5.80 -9.92
N ASN A 130 -25.72 6.56 -8.83
CA ASN A 130 -25.69 8.02 -8.84
C ASN A 130 -24.28 8.61 -8.70
N GLY A 131 -23.27 7.76 -8.53
CA GLY A 131 -21.90 8.19 -8.29
C GLY A 131 -21.60 8.54 -6.84
N ASP A 132 -22.52 8.27 -5.92
CA ASP A 132 -22.29 8.46 -4.49
C ASP A 132 -21.63 7.23 -3.87
N VAL A 133 -20.83 7.44 -2.82
CA VAL A 133 -20.20 6.33 -2.14
C VAL A 133 -21.22 5.54 -1.35
N GLU A 134 -21.47 4.32 -1.77
CA GLU A 134 -22.39 3.39 -1.11
C GLU A 134 -21.76 2.73 0.11
N ARG A 135 -20.52 2.30 -0.04
CA ARG A 135 -19.76 1.62 1.01
C ARG A 135 -18.28 1.66 0.70
N TYR A 136 -17.46 1.19 1.63
CA TYR A 136 -16.05 0.97 1.40
C TYR A 136 -15.73 -0.52 1.50
N ASN A 137 -14.92 -1.01 0.58
CA ASN A 137 -14.29 -2.31 0.70
C ASN A 137 -12.98 -2.14 1.45
N VAL A 138 -12.83 -2.86 2.54
CA VAL A 138 -11.62 -2.82 3.37
C VAL A 138 -10.72 -3.99 3.02
N PHE A 139 -9.45 -3.70 2.87
CA PHE A 139 -8.42 -4.70 2.56
C PHE A 139 -7.35 -4.66 3.63
N SER A 140 -6.90 -5.84 4.06
CA SER A 140 -5.67 -5.98 4.82
C SER A 140 -4.52 -6.21 3.85
N ALA A 141 -3.33 -5.78 4.24
CA ALA A 141 -2.13 -5.95 3.45
C ALA A 141 -0.89 -5.97 4.35
N ARG A 142 0.25 -6.29 3.77
CA ARG A 142 1.55 -6.15 4.42
C ARG A 142 2.47 -5.26 3.60
N LEU A 143 3.07 -4.31 4.28
CA LEU A 143 4.17 -3.53 3.71
C LEU A 143 5.44 -4.36 3.78
N LEU A 144 6.14 -4.47 2.66
CA LEU A 144 7.48 -5.04 2.60
C LEU A 144 8.48 -3.90 2.56
N ILE A 145 9.32 -3.83 3.57
CA ILE A 145 10.31 -2.77 3.75
C ILE A 145 11.71 -3.37 3.63
N ARG A 146 12.52 -2.84 2.71
CA ARG A 146 13.93 -3.22 2.63
C ARG A 146 14.76 -2.38 3.59
N HIS A 147 15.68 -3.02 4.29
CA HIS A 147 16.63 -2.36 5.17
C HIS A 147 17.97 -2.26 4.44
N ALA A 148 18.27 -1.09 3.95
CA ALA A 148 19.46 -0.85 3.13
C ALA A 148 20.74 -0.83 3.97
N SER A 149 21.88 -0.98 3.31
CA SER A 149 23.20 -0.92 3.97
C SER A 149 23.47 0.41 4.65
N SER A 150 22.82 1.48 4.18
CA SER A 150 22.92 2.81 4.81
C SER A 150 22.17 2.90 6.14
N GLY A 151 21.39 1.89 6.51
CA GLY A 151 20.52 1.92 7.68
C GLY A 151 19.14 2.49 7.40
N LYS A 152 18.89 3.01 6.20
CA LYS A 152 17.58 3.54 5.82
C LYS A 152 16.62 2.42 5.45
N MET A 153 15.36 2.64 5.77
CA MET A 153 14.27 1.72 5.46
C MET A 153 13.46 2.27 4.30
N TYR A 154 13.25 1.43 3.27
CA TYR A 154 12.53 1.84 2.06
C TYR A 154 11.33 0.94 1.83
N LEU A 155 10.20 1.54 1.45
CA LEU A 155 9.07 0.75 0.98
C LEU A 155 9.45 0.04 -0.32
N TYR A 156 9.26 -1.27 -0.37
CA TYR A 156 9.62 -2.08 -1.51
C TYR A 156 8.40 -2.59 -2.28
N ASP A 157 7.40 -3.09 -1.55
CA ASP A 157 6.18 -3.62 -2.14
C ASP A 157 5.05 -3.64 -1.11
N VAL A 158 3.84 -3.90 -1.58
CA VAL A 158 2.67 -4.18 -0.75
C VAL A 158 2.16 -5.58 -1.11
N LEU A 159 2.15 -6.46 -0.14
CA LEU A 159 1.92 -7.89 -0.32
C LEU A 159 0.72 -8.38 0.45
N GLU A 160 0.32 -9.62 0.18
CA GLU A 160 -0.68 -10.35 0.95
C GLU A 160 -1.98 -9.57 1.12
N ILE A 161 -2.43 -8.95 0.04
CA ILE A 161 -3.68 -8.19 0.03
C ILE A 161 -4.85 -9.15 0.12
N LYS A 162 -5.72 -8.91 1.10
CA LYS A 162 -6.93 -9.70 1.32
C LYS A 162 -8.11 -8.78 1.54
N LYS A 163 -9.21 -9.09 0.89
CA LYS A 163 -10.46 -8.37 1.14
C LYS A 163 -11.04 -8.82 2.47
N GLU A 164 -11.30 -7.87 3.33
CA GLU A 164 -12.05 -8.08 4.56
C GLU A 164 -13.55 -7.90 4.28
N THR A 165 -14.37 -7.99 5.31
CA THR A 165 -15.79 -7.74 5.20
C THR A 165 -16.05 -6.31 4.73
N SER A 166 -16.96 -6.14 3.79
CA SER A 166 -17.42 -4.80 3.41
C SER A 166 -18.09 -4.13 4.61
N LYS A 167 -17.62 -2.94 4.95
CA LYS A 167 -18.19 -2.15 6.03
C LYS A 167 -18.77 -0.87 5.43
N SER A 168 -19.96 -0.50 5.84
CA SER A 168 -20.45 0.84 5.59
C SER A 168 -19.64 1.80 6.45
N CYS A 169 -19.19 2.89 5.88
CA CYS A 169 -18.68 4.01 6.68
C CYS A 169 -19.88 4.67 7.33
N GLN A 170 -20.24 4.19 8.52
CA GLN A 170 -21.19 4.88 9.35
C GLN A 170 -20.48 5.99 10.08
N GLU A 171 -21.19 7.07 10.22
CA GLU A 171 -20.78 8.25 10.98
C GLU A 171 -20.47 7.94 12.44
#